data_3b7407a79b0694fe75018eb311a648de
#
_entry.id   3b7407a79b0694fe75018eb311a648de
#
_cell.length_a   1.000
_cell.length_b   1.000
_cell.length_c   1.000
_cell.angle_alpha   90.00
_cell.angle_beta   90.00
_cell.angle_gamma   90.00
#
_symmetry.space_group_name_H-M   'P 1'
#
loop_
_entity.id
_entity.type
_entity.pdbx_description
1 polymer ?
#
loop_
_entity_poly.entity_id
_entity_poly.type
_entity_poly.pdbx_seq_one_letter_code
_entity_poly.pdbx_strand_id
1 'polypeptide(L)'
;LLVQTLDDKKHCVGIYHDGKLIYDCDEFDFDAVSATWNYNPAFSQKDALIASLFVGGKSLNEVCPDFLRHRWDTISTRLNAFYKSFSTAKISLDINCFFDLVPQRFLLEYCEVKNRITDHIVKTHTKPANYDFLRSLAELTYDISQQKLNVDYSEIARDSHQLKVRNFLKKSKYTKPHINYNMWGTKTGRMTTYKSYFPILTLDSEYRSIIKPTNDYFVELDYNAAELRVLLGLSGKQQPTEDLHIWNLNNIYRGNGTRDEVKKRIFSWLYNPQSKDYAPRRFYDREGILRKYWNGQVVITPMDRVISADKHHALNYLIQSTTSDVVLSRAFKIVXXXXFTLHDSIVIDFDDTERDCVQELLEIFSQTPFGKFQVNLSAGKSYGDMRRIEWIQ
;
A
#
# COMPACT_ATOMS: atom_id res chain seq x y z
N LEU A 1 -25.98 13.16 -1.46
CA LEU A 1 -26.15 12.71 -2.84
C LEU A 1 -25.06 11.73 -3.24
N LEU A 2 -25.44 10.67 -3.94
CA LEU A 2 -24.48 9.67 -4.42
C LEU A 2 -24.00 10.03 -5.82
N VAL A 3 -22.75 9.68 -6.10
CA VAL A 3 -22.16 9.93 -7.40
C VAL A 3 -21.27 8.74 -7.79
N GLN A 4 -21.15 8.52 -9.09
CA GLN A 4 -20.18 7.55 -9.62
C GLN A 4 -19.34 8.27 -10.66
N THR A 5 -18.04 8.20 -10.49
CA THR A 5 -17.11 8.66 -11.50
C THR A 5 -17.11 7.67 -12.68
N LEU A 6 -17.03 8.21 -13.87
CA LEU A 6 -17.11 7.41 -15.10
C LEU A 6 -15.75 6.98 -15.62
N ASP A 7 -14.66 7.54 -15.09
CA ASP A 7 -13.31 7.14 -15.44
C ASP A 7 -12.47 7.09 -14.16
N ASP A 8 -11.86 5.94 -13.90
CA ASP A 8 -10.99 5.74 -12.73
C ASP A 8 -9.53 6.10 -13.03
N LYS A 9 -9.25 6.69 -14.19
CA LYS A 9 -7.93 7.12 -14.59
C LYS A 9 -7.60 8.50 -13.99
N LYS A 10 -6.52 9.08 -14.47
CA LYS A 10 -5.93 10.32 -13.97
C LYS A 10 -6.90 11.50 -13.91
N HIS A 11 -7.85 11.57 -14.82
CA HIS A 11 -8.85 12.66 -14.89
C HIS A 11 -10.25 12.05 -14.87
N CYS A 12 -11.15 12.70 -14.17
CA CYS A 12 -12.56 12.35 -14.20
C CYS A 12 -13.13 12.79 -15.56
N VAL A 13 -13.52 11.83 -16.39
CA VAL A 13 -14.04 12.10 -17.74
C VAL A 13 -15.53 12.41 -17.69
N GLY A 14 -16.23 11.91 -16.68
CA GLY A 14 -17.64 12.13 -16.49
C GLY A 14 -18.14 11.60 -15.16
N ILE A 15 -19.34 11.98 -14.84
CA ILE A 15 -19.96 11.65 -13.54
C ILE A 15 -21.40 11.18 -13.79
N TYR A 16 -21.81 10.14 -13.09
CA TYR A 16 -23.22 9.79 -12.95
C TYR A 16 -23.72 10.37 -11.63
N HIS A 17 -24.77 11.19 -11.73
CA HIS A 17 -25.40 11.79 -10.57
C HIS A 17 -26.89 11.98 -10.82
N ASP A 18 -27.70 11.44 -9.93
CA ASP A 18 -29.16 11.62 -9.92
C ASP A 18 -29.81 11.30 -11.30
N GLY A 19 -29.45 10.14 -11.84
CA GLY A 19 -30.02 9.63 -13.08
C GLY A 19 -29.45 10.24 -14.37
N LYS A 20 -28.41 11.06 -14.25
CA LYS A 20 -27.85 11.77 -15.40
C LYS A 20 -26.34 11.52 -15.53
N LEU A 21 -25.86 11.49 -16.75
CA LEU A 21 -24.43 11.49 -17.08
C LEU A 21 -24.00 12.92 -17.34
N ILE A 22 -22.98 13.35 -16.60
CA ILE A 22 -22.44 14.72 -16.68
C ILE A 22 -21.03 14.61 -17.17
N TYR A 23 -20.73 15.17 -18.35
CA TYR A 23 -19.43 15.08 -18.97
C TYR A 23 -18.59 16.35 -18.75
N ASP A 24 -19.22 17.45 -18.39
CA ASP A 24 -18.51 18.67 -18.00
C ASP A 24 -18.46 18.72 -16.47
N CYS A 25 -17.35 18.20 -15.93
CA CYS A 25 -17.15 18.09 -14.50
C CYS A 25 -16.83 19.44 -13.84
N ASP A 26 -16.45 20.45 -14.59
CA ASP A 26 -16.08 21.75 -14.04
C ASP A 26 -17.27 22.48 -13.41
N GLU A 27 -18.50 22.22 -13.92
CA GLU A 27 -19.72 22.83 -13.40
C GLU A 27 -20.40 22.00 -12.29
N PHE A 28 -19.85 20.83 -11.96
CA PHE A 28 -20.47 19.94 -10.98
C PHE A 28 -20.14 20.37 -9.56
N ASP A 29 -21.17 20.42 -8.72
CA ASP A 29 -21.01 20.76 -7.30
C ASP A 29 -20.59 19.51 -6.51
N PHE A 30 -19.29 19.31 -6.37
CA PHE A 30 -18.73 18.19 -5.61
C PHE A 30 -19.02 18.29 -4.10
N ASP A 31 -19.35 19.46 -3.58
CA ASP A 31 -19.69 19.62 -2.16
C ASP A 31 -21.04 18.98 -1.81
N ALA A 32 -21.88 18.75 -2.79
CA ALA A 32 -23.18 18.10 -2.60
C ALA A 32 -23.08 16.57 -2.56
N VAL A 33 -21.90 16.01 -2.82
CA VAL A 33 -21.70 14.54 -2.90
C VAL A 33 -21.53 13.95 -1.49
N SER A 34 -22.30 12.92 -1.17
CA SER A 34 -22.21 12.24 0.13
C SER A 34 -21.40 10.95 0.08
N ALA A 35 -21.39 10.26 -1.06
CA ALA A 35 -20.67 8.98 -1.17
C ALA A 35 -20.39 8.61 -2.62
N THR A 36 -19.33 7.79 -2.79
CA THR A 36 -18.98 7.15 -4.06
C THR A 36 -18.50 5.74 -3.77
N TRP A 37 -18.38 4.88 -4.79
CA TRP A 37 -17.89 3.51 -4.58
C TRP A 37 -16.40 3.47 -4.30
N ASN A 38 -15.58 4.06 -5.17
CA ASN A 38 -14.12 4.05 -5.06
C ASN A 38 -13.55 5.47 -4.93
N TYR A 39 -12.31 5.55 -4.48
CA TYR A 39 -11.54 6.80 -4.47
C TYR A 39 -11.39 7.32 -5.90
N ASN A 40 -11.52 8.62 -6.04
CA ASN A 40 -11.18 9.34 -7.28
C ASN A 40 -10.63 10.72 -6.86
N PRO A 41 -9.57 11.22 -7.53
CA PRO A 41 -8.95 12.50 -7.13
C PRO A 41 -9.91 13.70 -7.16
N ALA A 42 -11.01 13.64 -7.91
CA ALA A 42 -12.03 14.70 -7.90
C ALA A 42 -12.65 14.87 -6.50
N PHE A 43 -12.56 13.85 -5.64
CA PHE A 43 -13.10 13.88 -4.27
C PHE A 43 -12.03 13.99 -3.19
N SER A 44 -10.76 14.25 -3.56
CA SER A 44 -9.65 14.24 -2.60
C SER A 44 -9.85 15.26 -1.47
N GLN A 45 -10.40 16.43 -1.79
CA GLN A 45 -10.64 17.51 -0.85
C GLN A 45 -12.06 17.52 -0.29
N LYS A 46 -12.84 16.46 -0.48
CA LYS A 46 -14.24 16.41 -0.12
C LYS A 46 -14.51 15.33 0.93
N ASP A 47 -15.57 15.50 1.68
CA ASP A 47 -15.97 14.56 2.74
C ASP A 47 -16.78 13.35 2.24
N ALA A 48 -16.86 13.15 0.92
CA ALA A 48 -17.60 12.03 0.35
C ALA A 48 -17.08 10.70 0.89
N LEU A 49 -17.98 9.83 1.32
CA LEU A 49 -17.64 8.50 1.83
C LEU A 49 -17.29 7.56 0.67
N ILE A 50 -16.28 6.74 0.87
CA ILE A 50 -15.83 5.73 -0.10
C ILE A 50 -16.35 4.37 0.38
N ALA A 51 -17.40 3.87 -0.27
CA ALA A 51 -18.12 2.69 0.20
C ALA A 51 -17.28 1.40 0.18
N SER A 52 -16.37 1.25 -0.78
CA SER A 52 -15.52 0.06 -0.86
C SER A 52 -14.65 -0.13 0.39
N LEU A 53 -14.34 0.96 1.10
CA LEU A 53 -13.56 0.90 2.35
C LEU A 53 -14.38 0.30 3.50
N PHE A 54 -15.70 0.42 3.47
CA PHE A 54 -16.61 -0.13 4.49
C PHE A 54 -16.65 -1.65 4.45
N VAL A 55 -16.32 -2.25 3.29
CA VAL A 55 -16.46 -3.69 3.06
C VAL A 55 -15.11 -4.39 2.87
N GLY A 56 -14.01 -3.73 3.26
CA GLY A 56 -12.68 -4.35 3.20
C GLY A 56 -12.22 -4.64 1.78
N GLY A 57 -12.61 -3.81 0.81
CA GLY A 57 -12.21 -3.96 -0.58
C GLY A 57 -12.93 -5.07 -1.34
N LYS A 58 -14.00 -5.64 -0.78
CA LYS A 58 -14.83 -6.60 -1.51
C LYS A 58 -15.44 -5.93 -2.74
N SER A 59 -15.65 -6.73 -3.77
CA SER A 59 -16.22 -6.26 -5.04
C SER A 59 -17.72 -6.00 -4.93
N LEU A 60 -18.24 -5.22 -5.88
CA LEU A 60 -19.69 -5.00 -6.01
C LEU A 60 -20.48 -6.32 -6.06
N ASN A 61 -19.91 -7.32 -6.75
CA ASN A 61 -20.54 -8.63 -6.87
C ASN A 61 -20.67 -9.34 -5.52
N GLU A 62 -19.63 -9.24 -4.69
CA GLU A 62 -19.61 -9.90 -3.37
C GLU A 62 -20.58 -9.25 -2.37
N VAL A 63 -20.79 -7.95 -2.48
CA VAL A 63 -21.55 -7.18 -1.48
C VAL A 63 -22.94 -6.78 -1.97
N CYS A 64 -23.30 -7.13 -3.19
CA CYS A 64 -24.60 -6.78 -3.76
C CYS A 64 -25.71 -7.37 -2.89
N PRO A 65 -26.66 -6.55 -2.40
CA PRO A 65 -27.76 -7.08 -1.59
C PRO A 65 -28.75 -7.88 -2.45
N ASP A 66 -29.48 -8.79 -1.81
CA ASP A 66 -30.39 -9.71 -2.50
C ASP A 66 -31.41 -8.99 -3.36
N PHE A 67 -31.92 -7.85 -2.89
CA PHE A 67 -32.97 -7.12 -3.65
C PHE A 67 -32.44 -6.47 -4.93
N LEU A 68 -31.12 -6.39 -5.11
CA LEU A 68 -30.49 -5.89 -6.34
C LEU A 68 -29.81 -7.00 -7.15
N ARG A 69 -29.81 -8.24 -6.63
CA ARG A 69 -29.00 -9.33 -7.21
C ARG A 69 -29.36 -9.61 -8.67
N HIS A 70 -30.64 -9.69 -8.98
CA HIS A 70 -31.07 -9.97 -10.36
C HIS A 70 -30.60 -8.87 -11.33
N ARG A 71 -30.79 -7.62 -10.94
CA ARG A 71 -30.37 -6.48 -11.77
C ARG A 71 -28.84 -6.46 -11.93
N TRP A 72 -28.12 -6.68 -10.83
CA TRP A 72 -26.64 -6.71 -10.87
C TRP A 72 -26.13 -7.84 -11.77
N ASP A 73 -26.70 -9.04 -11.67
CA ASP A 73 -26.27 -10.18 -12.49
C ASP A 73 -26.46 -9.90 -13.98
N THR A 74 -27.57 -9.29 -14.35
CA THR A 74 -27.84 -8.90 -15.74
C THR A 74 -26.81 -7.88 -16.24
N ILE A 75 -26.57 -6.84 -15.45
CA ILE A 75 -25.64 -5.77 -15.81
C ILE A 75 -24.20 -6.26 -15.83
N SER A 76 -23.78 -7.07 -14.85
CA SER A 76 -22.41 -7.57 -14.78
C SER A 76 -22.09 -8.55 -15.91
N THR A 77 -23.09 -9.34 -16.35
CA THR A 77 -22.95 -10.19 -17.53
C THR A 77 -22.67 -9.35 -18.79
N ARG A 78 -23.42 -8.27 -18.97
CA ARG A 78 -23.22 -7.33 -20.09
C ARG A 78 -21.87 -6.62 -19.98
N LEU A 79 -21.49 -6.18 -18.78
CA LEU A 79 -20.19 -5.52 -18.54
C LEU A 79 -19.03 -6.46 -18.94
N ASN A 80 -19.10 -7.71 -18.51
CA ASN A 80 -18.09 -8.72 -18.85
C ASN A 80 -18.05 -8.99 -20.35
N ALA A 81 -19.20 -8.98 -21.02
CA ALA A 81 -19.28 -9.14 -22.48
C ALA A 81 -18.58 -7.99 -23.19
N PHE A 82 -18.75 -6.75 -22.73
CA PHE A 82 -18.04 -5.58 -23.27
C PHE A 82 -16.53 -5.74 -23.10
N TYR A 83 -16.05 -6.07 -21.88
CA TYR A 83 -14.61 -6.27 -21.65
C TYR A 83 -14.03 -7.37 -22.54
N LYS A 84 -14.76 -8.47 -22.70
CA LYS A 84 -14.35 -9.56 -23.58
C LYS A 84 -14.25 -9.10 -25.03
N SER A 85 -15.21 -8.32 -25.49
CA SER A 85 -15.23 -7.77 -26.85
C SER A 85 -14.03 -6.85 -27.09
N PHE A 86 -13.73 -5.98 -26.12
CA PHE A 86 -12.58 -5.06 -26.22
C PHE A 86 -11.27 -5.85 -26.26
N SER A 87 -11.13 -6.88 -25.44
CA SER A 87 -9.96 -7.75 -25.45
C SER A 87 -9.79 -8.44 -26.79
N THR A 88 -10.86 -9.01 -27.35
CA THR A 88 -10.85 -9.68 -28.64
C THR A 88 -10.47 -8.71 -29.79
N ALA A 89 -10.99 -7.49 -29.72
CA ALA A 89 -10.71 -6.44 -30.70
C ALA A 89 -9.35 -5.75 -30.46
N LYS A 90 -8.62 -6.16 -29.42
CA LYS A 90 -7.32 -5.58 -29.03
C LYS A 90 -7.43 -4.07 -28.74
N ILE A 91 -8.56 -3.64 -28.20
CA ILE A 91 -8.77 -2.26 -27.76
C ILE A 91 -8.18 -2.12 -26.34
N SER A 92 -7.20 -1.23 -26.20
CA SER A 92 -6.59 -0.98 -24.89
C SER A 92 -7.40 0.05 -24.11
N LEU A 93 -7.78 -0.29 -22.90
CA LEU A 93 -8.45 0.64 -21.98
C LEU A 93 -7.45 1.59 -21.27
N ASP A 94 -6.15 1.42 -21.54
CA ASP A 94 -5.14 2.36 -21.04
C ASP A 94 -5.12 3.68 -21.85
N ILE A 95 -5.56 3.59 -23.11
CA ILE A 95 -5.57 4.75 -24.04
C ILE A 95 -6.98 5.10 -24.52
N ASN A 96 -7.97 4.29 -24.22
CA ASN A 96 -9.37 4.52 -24.62
C ASN A 96 -10.25 4.55 -23.35
N CYS A 97 -11.13 5.53 -23.30
CA CYS A 97 -12.09 5.64 -22.19
C CYS A 97 -13.21 4.58 -22.35
N PHE A 98 -13.44 3.79 -21.31
CA PHE A 98 -14.51 2.78 -21.29
C PHE A 98 -15.87 3.41 -21.65
N PHE A 99 -16.13 4.59 -21.14
CA PHE A 99 -17.44 5.24 -21.28
C PHE A 99 -17.73 5.74 -22.69
N ASP A 100 -16.69 5.91 -23.51
CA ASP A 100 -16.84 6.24 -24.93
C ASP A 100 -17.12 4.98 -25.78
N LEU A 101 -16.86 3.81 -25.22
CA LEU A 101 -16.89 2.54 -25.95
C LEU A 101 -18.19 1.77 -25.76
N VAL A 102 -19.05 2.18 -24.85
CA VAL A 102 -20.29 1.47 -24.53
C VAL A 102 -21.51 2.40 -24.69
N PRO A 103 -22.69 1.82 -24.95
CA PRO A 103 -23.89 2.65 -25.10
C PRO A 103 -24.24 3.42 -23.82
N GLN A 104 -24.68 4.64 -23.97
CA GLN A 104 -25.10 5.51 -22.87
C GLN A 104 -26.20 4.83 -22.01
N ARG A 105 -27.13 4.15 -22.65
CA ARG A 105 -28.20 3.43 -21.93
C ARG A 105 -27.61 2.39 -20.96
N PHE A 106 -26.58 1.68 -21.36
CA PHE A 106 -25.90 0.72 -20.49
C PHE A 106 -25.22 1.42 -19.32
N LEU A 107 -24.54 2.55 -19.58
CA LEU A 107 -23.88 3.33 -18.53
C LEU A 107 -24.87 3.80 -17.48
N LEU A 108 -26.03 4.29 -17.90
CA LEU A 108 -27.08 4.77 -16.97
C LEU A 108 -27.54 3.62 -16.06
N GLU A 109 -27.83 2.45 -16.64
CA GLU A 109 -28.25 1.28 -15.87
C GLU A 109 -27.18 0.80 -14.90
N TYR A 110 -25.94 0.72 -15.38
CA TYR A 110 -24.79 0.28 -14.58
C TYR A 110 -24.55 1.22 -13.41
N CYS A 111 -24.49 2.52 -13.67
CA CYS A 111 -24.22 3.52 -12.63
C CYS A 111 -25.39 3.60 -11.62
N GLU A 112 -26.64 3.44 -12.07
CA GLU A 112 -27.77 3.43 -11.16
C GLU A 112 -27.67 2.27 -10.15
N VAL A 113 -27.40 1.05 -10.64
CA VAL A 113 -27.29 -0.11 -9.75
C VAL A 113 -26.06 0.02 -8.85
N LYS A 114 -24.94 0.49 -9.39
CA LYS A 114 -23.74 0.76 -8.60
C LYS A 114 -24.01 1.77 -7.49
N ASN A 115 -24.78 2.83 -7.78
CA ASN A 115 -25.18 3.83 -6.78
C ASN A 115 -26.08 3.21 -5.70
N ARG A 116 -27.01 2.36 -6.08
CA ARG A 116 -27.90 1.71 -5.10
C ARG A 116 -27.14 0.77 -4.19
N ILE A 117 -26.15 0.03 -4.72
CA ILE A 117 -25.27 -0.81 -3.90
C ILE A 117 -24.45 0.08 -2.96
N THR A 118 -23.87 1.16 -3.47
CA THR A 118 -23.09 2.14 -2.69
C THR A 118 -23.91 2.68 -1.52
N ASP A 119 -25.14 3.13 -1.79
CA ASP A 119 -26.06 3.67 -0.78
C ASP A 119 -26.37 2.61 0.30
N HIS A 120 -26.66 1.40 -0.14
CA HIS A 120 -26.94 0.29 0.78
C HIS A 120 -25.75 0.04 1.72
N ILE A 121 -24.52 0.02 1.18
CA ILE A 121 -23.32 -0.26 1.97
C ILE A 121 -23.12 0.84 3.03
N VAL A 122 -23.14 2.12 2.64
CA VAL A 122 -22.89 3.21 3.62
C VAL A 122 -23.98 3.32 4.68
N LYS A 123 -25.21 2.86 4.37
CA LYS A 123 -26.33 2.88 5.31
C LYS A 123 -26.36 1.69 6.27
N THR A 124 -25.87 0.52 5.83
CA THR A 124 -26.02 -0.74 6.59
C THR A 124 -24.74 -1.24 7.22
N HIS A 125 -23.58 -0.81 6.75
CA HIS A 125 -22.29 -1.23 7.31
C HIS A 125 -21.74 -0.17 8.25
N THR A 126 -21.01 -0.61 9.28
CA THR A 126 -20.35 0.29 10.21
C THR A 126 -19.12 0.90 9.54
N LYS A 127 -18.96 2.21 9.65
CA LYS A 127 -17.75 2.90 9.20
C LYS A 127 -16.54 2.32 9.95
N PRO A 128 -15.49 1.84 9.25
CA PRO A 128 -14.32 1.30 9.93
C PRO A 128 -13.68 2.32 10.87
N ALA A 129 -13.21 1.87 12.03
CA ALA A 129 -12.54 2.75 13.00
C ALA A 129 -11.32 3.44 12.39
N ASN A 130 -10.61 2.75 11.47
CA ASN A 130 -9.44 3.27 10.77
C ASN A 130 -9.78 3.86 9.39
N TYR A 131 -11.00 4.33 9.20
CA TYR A 131 -11.47 4.81 7.88
C TYR A 131 -10.57 5.90 7.31
N ASP A 132 -10.18 6.89 8.11
CA ASP A 132 -9.37 8.01 7.63
C ASP A 132 -8.00 7.54 7.16
N PHE A 133 -7.40 6.56 7.84
CA PHE A 133 -6.16 5.92 7.40
C PHE A 133 -6.37 5.18 6.07
N LEU A 134 -7.45 4.40 5.95
CA LEU A 134 -7.76 3.66 4.72
C LEU A 134 -8.00 4.61 3.54
N ARG A 135 -8.64 5.75 3.78
CA ARG A 135 -8.87 6.76 2.75
C ARG A 135 -7.53 7.34 2.27
N SER A 136 -6.65 7.71 3.20
CA SER A 136 -5.31 8.21 2.85
C SER A 136 -4.50 7.15 2.09
N LEU A 137 -4.65 5.89 2.47
CA LEU A 137 -3.98 4.78 1.78
C LEU A 137 -4.52 4.59 0.36
N ALA A 138 -5.85 4.72 0.17
CA ALA A 138 -6.45 4.65 -1.17
C ALA A 138 -5.93 5.77 -2.06
N GLU A 139 -5.82 6.98 -1.53
CA GLU A 139 -5.23 8.13 -2.23
C GLU A 139 -3.78 7.86 -2.61
N LEU A 140 -2.95 7.45 -1.64
CA LEU A 140 -1.52 7.17 -1.87
C LEU A 140 -1.33 6.08 -2.94
N THR A 141 -2.07 4.99 -2.85
CA THR A 141 -1.93 3.88 -3.81
C THR A 141 -2.41 4.29 -5.21
N TYR A 142 -3.45 5.13 -5.27
CA TYR A 142 -3.91 5.70 -6.55
C TYR A 142 -2.79 6.55 -7.17
N ASP A 143 -2.23 7.49 -6.40
CA ASP A 143 -1.18 8.39 -6.91
C ASP A 143 0.05 7.62 -7.40
N ILE A 144 0.48 6.60 -6.66
CA ILE A 144 1.60 5.75 -7.09
C ILE A 144 1.24 5.03 -8.40
N SER A 145 0.00 4.54 -8.53
CA SER A 145 -0.41 3.79 -9.72
C SER A 145 -0.40 4.64 -11.01
N GLN A 146 -0.49 5.96 -10.88
CA GLN A 146 -0.47 6.87 -12.04
C GLN A 146 0.96 7.15 -12.52
N GLN A 147 1.96 6.84 -11.73
CA GLN A 147 3.37 7.10 -12.07
C GLN A 147 3.93 5.96 -12.91
N LYS A 148 4.50 6.30 -14.06
CA LYS A 148 5.16 5.32 -14.92
C LYS A 148 6.60 5.10 -14.44
N LEU A 149 6.95 3.86 -14.17
CA LEU A 149 8.33 3.49 -13.81
C LEU A 149 9.24 3.60 -15.04
N ASN A 150 10.44 4.09 -14.82
CA ASN A 150 11.52 4.08 -15.80
C ASN A 150 12.23 2.72 -15.66
N VAL A 151 11.91 1.77 -16.53
CA VAL A 151 12.43 0.41 -16.47
C VAL A 151 13.30 0.13 -17.70
N ASP A 152 14.58 -0.14 -17.48
CA ASP A 152 15.55 -0.46 -18.55
C ASP A 152 15.93 -1.94 -18.51
N TYR A 153 15.23 -2.74 -19.30
CA TYR A 153 15.48 -4.17 -19.38
C TYR A 153 16.81 -4.52 -20.06
N SER A 154 17.47 -3.57 -20.74
CA SER A 154 18.77 -3.83 -21.40
C SER A 154 19.85 -4.23 -20.41
N GLU A 155 19.71 -3.78 -19.15
CA GLU A 155 20.63 -4.11 -18.05
C GLU A 155 20.80 -5.62 -17.85
N ILE A 156 19.73 -6.38 -18.01
CA ILE A 156 19.74 -7.83 -17.78
C ILE A 156 19.58 -8.64 -19.08
N ALA A 157 19.32 -7.96 -20.21
CA ALA A 157 19.10 -8.66 -21.48
C ALA A 157 20.33 -9.47 -21.93
N ARG A 158 21.52 -9.02 -21.53
CA ARG A 158 22.77 -9.72 -21.81
C ARG A 158 22.80 -11.13 -21.22
N ASP A 159 22.11 -11.34 -20.10
CA ASP A 159 22.05 -12.61 -19.40
C ASP A 159 20.85 -13.46 -19.82
N SER A 160 20.22 -13.15 -20.96
CA SER A 160 19.03 -13.89 -21.48
C SER A 160 19.32 -15.36 -21.82
N HIS A 161 20.60 -15.76 -21.87
CA HIS A 161 20.99 -17.16 -21.98
C HIS A 161 20.56 -17.96 -20.73
N GLN A 162 20.44 -17.31 -19.59
CA GLN A 162 19.97 -17.92 -18.34
C GLN A 162 18.44 -18.05 -18.38
N LEU A 163 17.93 -19.25 -18.05
CA LEU A 163 16.50 -19.55 -18.08
C LEU A 163 15.67 -18.59 -17.22
N LYS A 164 16.18 -18.26 -16.03
CA LYS A 164 15.51 -17.36 -15.08
C LYS A 164 15.31 -15.96 -15.67
N VAL A 165 16.37 -15.39 -16.25
CA VAL A 165 16.33 -14.08 -16.89
C VAL A 165 15.38 -14.08 -18.09
N ARG A 166 15.48 -15.10 -18.94
CA ARG A 166 14.62 -15.24 -20.13
C ARG A 166 13.14 -15.30 -19.73
N ASN A 167 12.82 -16.06 -18.69
CA ASN A 167 11.44 -16.16 -18.20
C ASN A 167 10.94 -14.80 -17.63
N PHE A 168 11.79 -14.10 -16.91
CA PHE A 168 11.46 -12.76 -16.39
C PHE A 168 11.19 -11.78 -17.55
N LEU A 169 12.09 -11.73 -18.55
CA LEU A 169 11.92 -10.86 -19.72
C LEU A 169 10.67 -11.20 -20.52
N LYS A 170 10.35 -12.50 -20.66
CA LYS A 170 9.13 -12.94 -21.34
C LYS A 170 7.88 -12.45 -20.61
N LYS A 171 7.88 -12.57 -19.29
CA LYS A 171 6.77 -12.12 -18.43
C LYS A 171 6.60 -10.60 -18.48
N SER A 172 7.71 -9.86 -18.48
CA SER A 172 7.69 -8.39 -18.45
C SER A 172 7.02 -7.75 -19.66
N LYS A 173 6.98 -8.46 -20.81
CA LYS A 173 6.28 -7.99 -22.01
C LYS A 173 4.77 -7.79 -21.79
N TYR A 174 4.21 -8.43 -20.78
CA TYR A 174 2.79 -8.40 -20.48
C TYR A 174 2.48 -7.63 -19.19
N THR A 175 3.49 -7.03 -18.56
CA THR A 175 3.29 -6.22 -17.35
C THR A 175 3.33 -4.74 -17.71
N LYS A 176 2.45 -3.99 -17.07
CA LYS A 176 2.43 -2.53 -17.22
C LYS A 176 3.59 -1.94 -16.40
N PRO A 177 4.29 -0.91 -16.92
CA PRO A 177 5.37 -0.26 -16.18
C PRO A 177 4.83 0.72 -15.13
N HIS A 178 3.87 0.26 -14.34
CA HIS A 178 3.25 0.99 -13.24
C HIS A 178 3.15 0.06 -12.04
N ILE A 179 3.28 0.61 -10.84
CA ILE A 179 3.04 -0.13 -9.61
C ILE A 179 1.58 0.11 -9.21
N ASN A 180 0.83 -0.97 -9.05
CA ASN A 180 -0.54 -0.87 -8.57
C ASN A 180 -0.68 -1.77 -7.34
N TYR A 181 -0.72 -1.13 -6.17
CA TYR A 181 -0.81 -1.83 -4.90
C TYR A 181 -2.23 -2.26 -4.60
N ASN A 182 -2.34 -3.48 -4.09
CA ASN A 182 -3.58 -3.99 -3.49
C ASN A 182 -3.48 -3.85 -1.98
N MET A 183 -4.20 -2.90 -1.42
CA MET A 183 -4.20 -2.62 0.02
C MET A 183 -4.93 -3.72 0.83
N TRP A 184 -5.62 -4.63 0.15
CA TRP A 184 -6.37 -5.72 0.76
C TRP A 184 -5.71 -7.09 0.50
N GLY A 185 -4.48 -7.11 0.02
CA GLY A 185 -3.81 -8.33 -0.44
C GLY A 185 -3.40 -9.30 0.66
N THR A 186 -3.30 -8.84 1.92
CA THR A 186 -2.95 -9.69 3.05
C THR A 186 -3.84 -9.39 4.26
N LYS A 187 -3.91 -10.33 5.19
CA LYS A 187 -4.66 -10.16 6.46
C LYS A 187 -4.09 -9.03 7.32
N THR A 188 -2.78 -8.80 7.25
CA THR A 188 -2.09 -7.82 8.12
C THR A 188 -2.10 -6.40 7.56
N GLY A 189 -2.63 -6.19 6.34
CA GLY A 189 -2.60 -4.88 5.68
C GLY A 189 -1.29 -4.59 4.94
N ARG A 190 -0.32 -5.52 4.96
CA ARG A 190 0.83 -5.41 4.06
C ARG A 190 0.32 -5.48 2.63
N MET A 191 0.71 -4.51 1.82
CA MET A 191 0.24 -4.44 0.45
C MET A 191 0.83 -5.57 -0.41
N THR A 192 0.09 -5.95 -1.44
CA THR A 192 0.61 -6.77 -2.56
C THR A 192 0.49 -5.94 -3.83
N THR A 193 0.94 -6.49 -4.96
CA THR A 193 0.78 -5.82 -6.26
C THR A 193 -0.15 -6.67 -7.14
N TYR A 194 -0.98 -5.99 -7.95
CA TYR A 194 -1.84 -6.68 -8.92
C TYR A 194 -0.99 -7.30 -10.04
N LYS A 195 -1.38 -8.47 -10.51
CA LYS A 195 -0.58 -9.35 -11.40
C LYS A 195 -0.19 -8.72 -12.74
N SER A 196 -1.00 -7.83 -13.27
CA SER A 196 -0.73 -7.20 -14.58
C SER A 196 0.18 -5.98 -14.49
N TYR A 197 0.61 -5.63 -13.27
CA TYR A 197 1.43 -4.45 -12.98
C TYR A 197 2.83 -4.86 -12.52
N PHE A 198 3.74 -3.89 -12.46
CA PHE A 198 5.14 -4.15 -12.14
C PHE A 198 5.26 -4.75 -10.72
N PRO A 199 5.91 -5.92 -10.57
CA PRO A 199 5.91 -6.67 -9.30
C PRO A 199 7.00 -6.20 -8.33
N ILE A 200 6.98 -4.93 -7.93
CA ILE A 200 8.05 -4.31 -7.13
C ILE A 200 8.32 -5.08 -5.82
N LEU A 201 7.27 -5.60 -5.18
CA LEU A 201 7.39 -6.27 -3.87
C LEU A 201 8.02 -7.67 -3.96
N THR A 202 8.02 -8.27 -5.15
CA THR A 202 8.58 -9.61 -5.36
C THR A 202 9.73 -9.62 -6.36
N LEU A 203 10.22 -8.44 -6.74
CA LEU A 203 11.34 -8.32 -7.67
C LEU A 203 12.63 -8.79 -6.99
N ASP A 204 13.27 -9.79 -7.57
CA ASP A 204 14.56 -10.29 -7.07
C ASP A 204 15.60 -9.15 -7.02
N SER A 205 16.42 -9.16 -5.98
CA SER A 205 17.41 -8.12 -5.78
C SER A 205 18.37 -7.97 -6.96
N GLU A 206 18.70 -9.09 -7.63
CA GLU A 206 19.59 -9.09 -8.80
C GLU A 206 19.01 -8.36 -10.02
N TYR A 207 17.68 -8.13 -10.05
CA TYR A 207 17.01 -7.41 -11.15
C TYR A 207 16.69 -5.96 -10.82
N ARG A 208 16.98 -5.50 -9.60
CA ARG A 208 16.63 -4.15 -9.16
C ARG A 208 17.31 -3.05 -9.96
N SER A 209 18.47 -3.35 -10.57
CA SER A 209 19.22 -2.41 -11.40
C SER A 209 18.45 -1.92 -12.62
N ILE A 210 17.42 -2.68 -13.07
CA ILE A 210 16.60 -2.26 -14.22
C ILE A 210 15.73 -1.03 -13.91
N ILE A 211 15.46 -0.74 -12.62
CA ILE A 211 14.63 0.41 -12.24
C ILE A 211 15.56 1.62 -12.09
N LYS A 212 15.31 2.62 -12.93
CA LYS A 212 16.10 3.86 -12.98
C LYS A 212 15.25 5.04 -12.52
N PRO A 213 15.86 6.04 -11.89
CA PRO A 213 15.11 7.27 -11.61
C PRO A 213 14.75 7.99 -12.93
N THR A 214 13.68 8.73 -12.89
CA THR A 214 13.33 9.67 -13.96
C THR A 214 14.06 11.00 -13.75
N ASN A 215 14.23 11.36 -12.48
CA ASN A 215 15.03 12.51 -12.06
C ASN A 215 16.51 12.10 -11.89
N ASP A 216 17.22 12.70 -10.96
CA ASP A 216 18.68 12.52 -10.85
C ASP A 216 19.08 11.21 -10.16
N TYR A 217 18.36 10.80 -9.11
CA TYR A 217 18.67 9.58 -8.36
C TYR A 217 17.51 9.19 -7.46
N PHE A 218 17.56 7.94 -7.00
CA PHE A 218 16.65 7.47 -5.95
C PHE A 218 17.21 7.83 -4.57
N VAL A 219 16.31 8.20 -3.68
CA VAL A 219 16.57 8.32 -2.24
C VAL A 219 15.67 7.31 -1.53
N GLU A 220 16.25 6.47 -0.69
CA GLU A 220 15.50 5.49 0.11
C GLU A 220 15.63 5.83 1.59
N LEU A 221 14.50 5.89 2.27
CA LEU A 221 14.39 6.01 3.71
C LEU A 221 13.89 4.68 4.26
N ASP A 222 14.70 4.05 5.12
CA ASP A 222 14.44 2.71 5.65
C ASP A 222 14.59 2.72 7.17
N TYR A 223 13.63 2.13 7.89
CA TYR A 223 13.73 2.10 9.35
C TYR A 223 14.75 1.06 9.81
N ASN A 224 15.61 1.48 10.71
CA ASN A 224 16.51 0.57 11.40
C ASN A 224 15.69 -0.33 12.34
N ALA A 225 15.62 -1.63 12.04
CA ALA A 225 14.97 -2.64 12.86
C ALA A 225 13.48 -2.31 13.17
N ALA A 226 12.72 -1.95 12.15
CA ALA A 226 11.34 -1.46 12.26
C ALA A 226 10.47 -2.30 13.21
N GLU A 227 10.43 -3.62 13.01
CA GLU A 227 9.57 -4.51 13.79
C GLU A 227 9.92 -4.52 15.29
N LEU A 228 11.21 -4.48 15.61
CA LEU A 228 11.66 -4.42 17.01
C LEU A 228 11.35 -3.05 17.63
N ARG A 229 11.47 -1.98 16.87
CA ARG A 229 11.11 -0.63 17.35
C ARG A 229 9.61 -0.52 17.60
N VAL A 230 8.80 -1.13 16.74
CA VAL A 230 7.35 -1.23 16.97
C VAL A 230 7.08 -2.02 18.26
N LEU A 231 7.79 -3.13 18.47
CA LEU A 231 7.62 -3.94 19.67
C LEU A 231 7.93 -3.12 20.94
N LEU A 232 9.00 -2.31 20.92
CA LEU A 232 9.32 -1.39 22.03
C LEU A 232 8.18 -0.39 22.25
N GLY A 233 7.69 0.21 21.17
CA GLY A 233 6.58 1.17 21.24
C GLY A 233 5.30 0.57 21.81
N LEU A 234 4.96 -0.66 21.38
CA LEU A 234 3.80 -1.38 21.90
C LEU A 234 3.92 -1.65 23.41
N SER A 235 5.17 -1.80 23.91
CA SER A 235 5.46 -1.96 25.34
C SER A 235 5.55 -0.65 26.10
N GLY A 236 5.41 0.51 25.42
CA GLY A 236 5.53 1.82 26.03
C GLY A 236 6.97 2.19 26.41
N LYS A 237 7.96 1.56 25.80
CA LYS A 237 9.38 1.81 26.11
C LYS A 237 9.97 2.87 25.19
N GLN A 238 10.97 3.59 25.71
CA GLN A 238 11.70 4.60 24.91
C GLN A 238 12.51 3.94 23.79
N GLN A 239 12.61 4.65 22.67
CA GLN A 239 13.37 4.19 21.52
C GLN A 239 14.86 4.50 21.71
N PRO A 240 15.75 3.50 21.60
CA PRO A 240 17.18 3.78 21.52
C PRO A 240 17.48 4.64 20.29
N THR A 241 18.39 5.61 20.46
CA THR A 241 18.77 6.53 19.38
C THR A 241 19.77 5.91 18.40
N GLU A 242 20.49 4.88 18.84
CA GLU A 242 21.50 4.17 18.04
C GLU A 242 20.90 3.00 17.25
N ASP A 243 21.72 2.35 16.41
CA ASP A 243 21.36 1.13 15.72
C ASP A 243 20.85 0.10 16.74
N LEU A 244 19.62 -0.36 16.57
CA LEU A 244 18.96 -1.20 17.57
C LEU A 244 19.65 -2.57 17.74
N HIS A 245 20.27 -3.10 16.69
CA HIS A 245 20.98 -4.38 16.81
C HIS A 245 22.28 -4.23 17.61
N ILE A 246 22.96 -3.08 17.49
CA ILE A 246 24.11 -2.75 18.34
C ILE A 246 23.63 -2.53 19.78
N TRP A 247 22.54 -1.80 19.95
CA TRP A 247 21.95 -1.60 21.28
C TRP A 247 21.63 -2.96 21.93
N ASN A 248 21.01 -3.88 21.18
CA ASN A 248 20.69 -5.23 21.66
C ASN A 248 21.95 -6.02 22.04
N LEU A 249 23.00 -5.91 21.20
CA LEU A 249 24.29 -6.57 21.47
C LEU A 249 24.85 -6.13 22.83
N ASN A 250 24.84 -4.82 23.07
CA ASN A 250 25.46 -4.26 24.28
C ASN A 250 24.57 -4.47 25.53
N ASN A 251 23.27 -4.22 25.42
CA ASN A 251 22.37 -4.15 26.59
C ASN A 251 21.67 -5.47 26.90
N ILE A 252 21.41 -6.30 25.90
CA ILE A 252 20.72 -7.59 26.09
C ILE A 252 21.76 -8.73 26.17
N TYR A 253 22.69 -8.74 25.23
CA TYR A 253 23.67 -9.84 25.12
C TYR A 253 25.03 -9.52 25.71
N ARG A 254 25.19 -8.33 26.33
CA ARG A 254 26.39 -7.91 27.08
C ARG A 254 27.69 -7.98 26.25
N GLY A 255 27.60 -7.62 24.97
CA GLY A 255 28.74 -7.64 24.06
C GLY A 255 29.10 -9.02 23.48
N ASN A 256 28.34 -10.06 23.80
CA ASN A 256 28.63 -11.41 23.33
C ASN A 256 28.09 -11.63 21.92
N GLY A 257 28.99 -11.73 20.95
CA GLY A 257 28.67 -11.98 19.54
C GLY A 257 28.91 -10.75 18.67
N THR A 258 28.45 -10.84 17.45
CA THR A 258 28.50 -9.75 16.47
C THR A 258 27.09 -9.16 16.27
N ARG A 259 27.03 -7.98 15.67
CA ARG A 259 25.76 -7.32 15.32
C ARG A 259 24.84 -8.26 14.52
N ASP A 260 25.40 -8.95 13.53
CA ASP A 260 24.62 -9.81 12.64
C ASP A 260 24.16 -11.10 13.34
N GLU A 261 24.95 -11.66 14.20
CA GLU A 261 24.56 -12.80 15.03
C GLU A 261 23.42 -12.43 15.97
N VAL A 262 23.52 -11.28 16.61
CA VAL A 262 22.49 -10.77 17.51
C VAL A 262 21.19 -10.49 16.71
N LYS A 263 21.29 -9.91 15.52
CA LYS A 263 20.14 -9.70 14.64
C LYS A 263 19.39 -11.00 14.37
N LYS A 264 20.12 -12.04 13.94
CA LYS A 264 19.52 -13.36 13.67
C LYS A 264 18.91 -13.97 14.92
N ARG A 265 19.63 -13.89 16.03
CA ARG A 265 19.21 -14.45 17.32
C ARG A 265 17.93 -13.82 17.84
N ILE A 266 17.82 -12.49 17.79
CA ILE A 266 16.67 -11.79 18.34
C ILE A 266 15.41 -11.98 17.46
N PHE A 267 15.57 -12.05 16.13
CA PHE A 267 14.45 -12.36 15.24
C PHE A 267 13.99 -13.81 15.38
N SER A 268 14.93 -14.75 15.58
CA SER A 268 14.60 -16.13 15.90
C SER A 268 13.76 -16.21 17.18
N TRP A 269 14.19 -15.48 18.22
CA TRP A 269 13.42 -15.38 19.46
C TRP A 269 12.05 -14.78 19.23
N LEU A 270 11.98 -13.70 18.48
CA LEU A 270 10.74 -12.94 18.27
C LEU A 270 9.65 -13.82 17.62
N TYR A 271 10.02 -14.62 16.64
CA TYR A 271 9.07 -15.39 15.84
C TYR A 271 8.92 -16.84 16.27
N ASN A 272 9.70 -17.29 17.25
CA ASN A 272 9.56 -18.65 17.81
C ASN A 272 9.09 -18.57 19.27
N PRO A 273 7.79 -18.83 19.53
CA PRO A 273 7.27 -18.80 20.91
C PRO A 273 7.96 -19.80 21.86
N GLN A 274 8.60 -20.85 21.30
CA GLN A 274 9.27 -21.89 22.09
C GLN A 274 10.77 -21.62 22.26
N SER A 275 11.24 -20.43 21.85
CA SER A 275 12.64 -20.08 21.98
C SER A 275 13.10 -20.13 23.44
N LYS A 276 14.23 -20.77 23.67
CA LYS A 276 14.88 -20.86 25.00
C LYS A 276 15.80 -19.67 25.29
N ASP A 277 15.85 -18.69 24.39
CA ASP A 277 16.63 -17.46 24.63
C ASP A 277 15.83 -16.55 25.56
N TYR A 278 16.22 -16.50 26.81
CA TYR A 278 15.53 -15.69 27.82
C TYR A 278 16.04 -14.24 27.91
N ALA A 279 17.17 -13.94 27.26
CA ALA A 279 17.79 -12.61 27.36
C ALA A 279 16.88 -11.49 26.84
N PRO A 280 16.24 -11.63 25.65
CA PRO A 280 15.34 -10.55 25.15
C PRO A 280 14.07 -10.39 25.97
N ARG A 281 13.61 -11.44 26.67
CA ARG A 281 12.32 -11.47 27.36
C ARG A 281 12.20 -10.38 28.43
N ARG A 282 13.29 -10.02 29.07
CA ARG A 282 13.30 -8.95 30.09
C ARG A 282 13.06 -7.58 29.49
N PHE A 283 13.44 -7.40 28.23
CA PHE A 283 13.35 -6.11 27.56
C PHE A 283 12.15 -6.00 26.62
N TYR A 284 11.90 -7.05 25.84
CA TYR A 284 10.78 -7.13 24.90
C TYR A 284 9.67 -7.99 25.51
N ASP A 285 8.60 -7.36 25.98
CA ASP A 285 7.52 -8.02 26.70
C ASP A 285 6.46 -8.58 25.76
N ARG A 286 6.78 -9.68 25.07
CA ARG A 286 5.84 -10.33 24.12
C ARG A 286 4.50 -10.67 24.78
N GLU A 287 4.54 -11.21 26.01
CA GLU A 287 3.34 -11.69 26.70
C GLU A 287 2.43 -10.54 27.12
N GLY A 288 3.00 -9.47 27.63
CA GLY A 288 2.24 -8.27 28.02
C GLY A 288 1.59 -7.62 26.80
N ILE A 289 2.32 -7.56 25.69
CA ILE A 289 1.79 -7.02 24.44
C ILE A 289 0.61 -7.87 23.95
N LEU A 290 0.74 -9.20 23.96
CA LEU A 290 -0.34 -10.09 23.54
C LEU A 290 -1.59 -9.91 24.42
N ARG A 291 -1.42 -9.82 25.74
CA ARG A 291 -2.56 -9.61 26.64
C ARG A 291 -3.31 -8.30 26.33
N LYS A 292 -2.57 -7.28 25.87
CA LYS A 292 -3.15 -5.96 25.59
C LYS A 292 -3.89 -5.91 24.25
N TYR A 293 -3.38 -6.57 23.21
CA TYR A 293 -3.84 -6.39 21.84
C TYR A 293 -4.58 -7.60 21.26
N TRP A 294 -4.62 -8.75 21.95
CA TRP A 294 -5.25 -9.97 21.45
C TRP A 294 -6.22 -10.54 22.49
N ASN A 295 -7.47 -10.79 22.07
CA ASN A 295 -8.53 -11.29 22.96
C ASN A 295 -8.73 -12.80 22.88
N GLY A 296 -7.84 -13.54 22.20
CA GLY A 296 -7.98 -14.98 21.97
C GLY A 296 -8.53 -15.34 20.59
N GLN A 297 -9.13 -14.40 19.89
CA GLN A 297 -9.71 -14.60 18.54
C GLN A 297 -9.22 -13.56 17.53
N VAL A 298 -9.14 -12.30 17.95
CA VAL A 298 -8.72 -11.22 17.08
C VAL A 298 -7.64 -10.37 17.74
N VAL A 299 -6.75 -9.85 16.91
CA VAL A 299 -5.81 -8.77 17.25
C VAL A 299 -6.46 -7.45 16.86
N ILE A 300 -6.43 -6.48 17.76
CA ILE A 300 -6.82 -5.08 17.45
C ILE A 300 -5.54 -4.25 17.57
N THR A 301 -5.07 -3.75 16.44
CA THR A 301 -3.79 -3.00 16.40
C THR A 301 -3.98 -1.57 16.92
N PRO A 302 -2.89 -0.85 17.26
CA PRO A 302 -2.99 0.58 17.62
C PRO A 302 -3.54 1.46 16.49
N MET A 303 -3.56 0.97 15.25
CA MET A 303 -4.10 1.68 14.08
C MET A 303 -5.52 1.17 13.74
N ASP A 304 -6.18 0.56 14.72
CA ASP A 304 -7.57 0.09 14.63
C ASP A 304 -7.84 -0.97 13.55
N ARG A 305 -6.83 -1.72 13.14
CA ARG A 305 -7.08 -2.92 12.31
C ARG A 305 -7.53 -4.07 13.20
N VAL A 306 -8.52 -4.82 12.71
CA VAL A 306 -9.04 -6.01 13.38
C VAL A 306 -8.63 -7.22 12.53
N ILE A 307 -7.81 -8.11 13.11
CA ILE A 307 -7.20 -9.23 12.39
C ILE A 307 -7.51 -10.53 13.12
N SER A 308 -8.20 -11.45 12.46
CA SER A 308 -8.44 -12.79 13.03
C SER A 308 -7.11 -13.54 13.17
N ALA A 309 -6.81 -14.01 14.37
CA ALA A 309 -5.51 -14.63 14.67
C ALA A 309 -5.59 -15.62 15.82
N ASP A 310 -4.98 -16.78 15.63
CA ASP A 310 -4.75 -17.74 16.71
C ASP A 310 -3.50 -17.35 17.51
N LYS A 311 -3.24 -18.12 18.57
CA LYS A 311 -2.12 -17.87 19.49
C LYS A 311 -0.74 -17.85 18.79
N HIS A 312 -0.58 -18.69 17.76
CA HIS A 312 0.72 -18.79 17.06
C HIS A 312 0.99 -17.61 16.14
N HIS A 313 -0.05 -16.98 15.62
CA HIS A 313 0.07 -15.92 14.62
C HIS A 313 -0.18 -14.51 15.18
N ALA A 314 -0.80 -14.40 16.35
CA ALA A 314 -1.28 -13.13 16.90
C ALA A 314 -0.18 -12.08 17.01
N LEU A 315 0.96 -12.44 17.63
CA LEU A 315 2.07 -11.48 17.81
C LEU A 315 2.66 -11.06 16.44
N ASN A 316 2.86 -12.03 15.55
CA ASN A 316 3.42 -11.80 14.23
C ASN A 316 2.51 -10.86 13.43
N TYR A 317 1.19 -11.13 13.43
CA TYR A 317 0.22 -10.27 12.71
C TYR A 317 0.18 -8.87 13.31
N LEU A 318 0.20 -8.75 14.64
CA LEU A 318 0.22 -7.46 15.32
C LEU A 318 1.44 -6.63 14.90
N ILE A 319 2.64 -7.22 14.97
CA ILE A 319 3.89 -6.52 14.66
C ILE A 319 3.95 -6.15 13.19
N GLN A 320 3.67 -7.10 12.29
CA GLN A 320 3.74 -6.85 10.85
C GLN A 320 2.73 -5.77 10.42
N SER A 321 1.52 -5.86 10.93
CA SER A 321 0.46 -4.91 10.60
C SER A 321 0.81 -3.51 11.09
N THR A 322 1.21 -3.41 12.35
CA THR A 322 1.57 -2.11 12.95
C THR A 322 2.76 -1.49 12.24
N THR A 323 3.78 -2.29 11.91
CA THR A 323 4.97 -1.81 11.19
C THR A 323 4.58 -1.26 9.82
N SER A 324 3.79 -2.01 9.06
CA SER A 324 3.32 -1.57 7.74
C SER A 324 2.53 -0.27 7.85
N ASP A 325 1.62 -0.16 8.80
CA ASP A 325 0.77 1.02 8.96
C ASP A 325 1.60 2.24 9.40
N VAL A 326 2.62 2.05 10.22
CA VAL A 326 3.55 3.15 10.60
C VAL A 326 4.26 3.68 9.35
N VAL A 327 4.85 2.80 8.52
CA VAL A 327 5.54 3.20 7.28
C VAL A 327 4.58 3.97 6.37
N LEU A 328 3.39 3.43 6.14
CA LEU A 328 2.40 4.03 5.25
C LEU A 328 1.89 5.37 5.79
N SER A 329 1.69 5.47 7.11
CA SER A 329 1.26 6.74 7.72
C SER A 329 2.29 7.85 7.55
N ARG A 330 3.57 7.49 7.48
CA ARG A 330 4.63 8.48 7.20
C ARG A 330 4.73 8.78 5.70
N ALA A 331 4.52 7.77 4.86
CA ALA A 331 4.52 7.96 3.40
C ALA A 331 3.45 8.98 2.96
N PHE A 332 2.28 9.00 3.62
CA PHE A 332 1.23 10.00 3.32
C PHE A 332 1.73 11.44 3.50
N LYS A 333 2.68 11.65 4.38
CA LYS A 333 3.20 12.99 4.70
C LYS A 333 4.35 13.42 3.79
N ILE A 334 4.87 12.46 2.96
CA ILE A 334 5.98 12.71 2.03
C ILE A 334 5.38 12.66 0.63
N VAL A 335 4.90 13.81 0.15
CA VAL A 335 4.12 13.89 -1.09
C VAL A 335 5.01 14.02 -2.32
N UNK A 336 6.00 13.72 -2.25
CA UNK A 336 6.83 13.87 -3.36
C UNK A 336 6.66 12.76 -4.35
N UNK A 337 7.13 12.68 -4.98
CA UNK A 337 7.15 11.73 -5.90
C UNK A 337 7.41 10.36 -5.33
N UNK A 338 6.83 10.05 -4.73
CA UNK A 338 6.97 8.78 -4.21
C UNK A 338 7.08 7.84 -5.30
N UNK A 339 8.01 7.42 -5.27
CA UNK A 339 8.21 6.43 -6.11
C UNK A 339 7.43 5.26 -5.77
N PHE A 340 7.81 4.69 -4.69
CA PHE A 340 7.11 3.49 -4.26
C PHE A 340 7.48 3.17 -2.81
N THR A 341 6.75 2.29 -2.18
CA THR A 341 7.05 1.75 -0.85
C THR A 341 7.48 0.28 -0.97
N LEU A 342 8.39 -0.16 -0.12
CA LEU A 342 8.85 -1.56 -0.09
C LEU A 342 9.05 -1.99 1.37
N HIS A 343 8.12 -2.79 1.87
CA HIS A 343 8.13 -3.29 3.26
C HIS A 343 8.19 -2.15 4.29
N ASP A 344 9.36 -1.89 4.86
CA ASP A 344 9.60 -0.87 5.90
C ASP A 344 10.40 0.32 5.38
N SER A 345 10.43 0.50 4.07
CA SER A 345 11.10 1.65 3.43
C SER A 345 10.20 2.37 2.43
N ILE A 346 10.58 3.59 2.12
CA ILE A 346 10.01 4.38 1.02
C ILE A 346 11.14 4.79 0.07
N VAL A 347 10.84 4.80 -1.22
CA VAL A 347 11.80 5.22 -2.26
C VAL A 347 11.21 6.40 -3.01
N ILE A 348 12.01 7.45 -3.12
CA ILE A 348 11.67 8.72 -3.74
C ILE A 348 12.52 8.88 -5.01
N ASP A 349 11.90 9.32 -6.10
CA ASP A 349 12.59 9.71 -7.34
C ASP A 349 12.97 11.20 -7.20
N PHE A 350 14.23 11.47 -6.91
CA PHE A 350 14.71 12.71 -6.32
C PHE A 350 15.46 13.60 -7.32
N ASP A 351 15.10 14.88 -7.32
CA ASP A 351 15.75 15.93 -8.10
C ASP A 351 16.84 16.58 -7.22
N ASP A 352 18.06 16.67 -7.76
CA ASP A 352 19.22 17.18 -6.99
C ASP A 352 19.04 18.65 -6.56
N THR A 353 18.19 19.41 -7.24
CA THR A 353 17.89 20.80 -6.85
C THR A 353 17.12 20.88 -5.54
N GLU A 354 16.50 19.78 -5.12
CA GLU A 354 15.72 19.70 -3.87
C GLU A 354 16.50 19.08 -2.71
N ARG A 355 17.82 19.02 -2.82
CA ARG A 355 18.70 18.37 -1.82
C ARG A 355 18.45 18.88 -0.39
N ASP A 356 18.12 20.15 -0.24
CA ASP A 356 17.90 20.76 1.08
C ASP A 356 16.70 20.18 1.82
N CYS A 357 15.74 19.56 1.10
CA CYS A 357 14.56 18.98 1.75
C CYS A 357 14.84 17.58 2.36
N VAL A 358 15.99 16.96 2.12
CA VAL A 358 16.31 15.62 2.65
C VAL A 358 16.21 15.59 4.18
N GLN A 359 16.68 16.65 4.84
CA GLN A 359 16.60 16.75 6.32
C GLN A 359 15.15 16.73 6.79
N GLU A 360 14.29 17.47 6.10
CA GLU A 360 12.86 17.50 6.43
C GLU A 360 12.20 16.15 6.21
N LEU A 361 12.53 15.47 5.09
CA LEU A 361 12.01 14.13 4.79
C LEU A 361 12.44 13.12 5.88
N LEU A 362 13.71 13.17 6.29
CA LEU A 362 14.23 12.33 7.39
C LEU A 362 13.44 12.59 8.69
N GLU A 363 13.22 13.85 9.02
CA GLU A 363 12.51 14.20 10.25
C GLU A 363 11.05 13.70 10.19
N ILE A 364 10.34 13.96 9.08
CA ILE A 364 8.96 13.49 8.89
C ILE A 364 8.89 11.96 9.03
N PHE A 365 9.79 11.25 8.35
CA PHE A 365 9.77 9.79 8.35
C PHE A 365 10.11 9.22 9.72
N SER A 366 11.08 9.83 10.43
CA SER A 366 11.53 9.35 11.74
C SER A 366 10.48 9.50 12.86
N GLN A 367 9.59 10.48 12.77
CA GLN A 367 8.59 10.75 13.81
C GLN A 367 7.42 9.78 13.68
N THR A 368 7.31 8.83 14.62
CA THR A 368 6.26 7.80 14.59
C THR A 368 5.38 7.92 15.84
N PRO A 369 4.20 7.27 15.84
CA PRO A 369 3.38 7.21 17.07
C PRO A 369 4.09 6.51 18.23
N PHE A 370 5.18 5.80 17.99
CA PHE A 370 5.94 5.05 19.01
C PHE A 370 7.28 5.71 19.35
N GLY A 371 7.40 7.00 19.07
CA GLY A 371 8.64 7.76 19.29
C GLY A 371 9.46 7.89 18.02
N LYS A 372 10.64 8.48 18.16
CA LYS A 372 11.52 8.74 17.02
C LYS A 372 12.29 7.46 16.64
N PHE A 373 12.03 6.95 15.43
CA PHE A 373 12.74 5.79 14.89
C PHE A 373 14.01 6.25 14.17
N GLN A 374 15.10 5.50 14.31
CA GLN A 374 16.29 5.73 13.50
C GLN A 374 16.00 5.36 12.05
N VAL A 375 16.39 6.24 11.12
CA VAL A 375 16.20 6.07 9.68
C VAL A 375 17.57 5.89 9.00
N ASN A 376 17.68 4.87 8.17
CA ASN A 376 18.83 4.68 7.26
C ASN A 376 18.52 5.41 5.96
N LEU A 377 19.46 6.22 5.49
CA LEU A 377 19.37 6.96 4.25
C LEU A 377 20.27 6.27 3.21
N SER A 378 19.72 5.99 2.03
CA SER A 378 20.50 5.46 0.89
C SER A 378 20.13 6.23 -0.36
N ALA A 379 21.08 6.33 -1.31
CA ALA A 379 20.83 6.93 -2.61
C ALA A 379 21.53 6.16 -3.70
N GLY A 380 20.99 6.24 -4.95
CA GLY A 380 21.59 5.51 -6.07
C GLY A 380 21.04 5.94 -7.42
N LYS A 381 21.80 5.66 -8.48
CA LYS A 381 21.42 5.91 -9.88
C LYS A 381 20.57 4.79 -10.47
N SER A 382 20.30 3.75 -9.69
CA SER A 382 19.34 2.69 -9.98
C SER A 382 18.92 2.07 -8.65
N TYR A 383 17.80 1.36 -8.64
CA TYR A 383 17.35 0.69 -7.41
C TYR A 383 18.26 -0.48 -7.02
N GLY A 384 19.09 -0.96 -7.96
CA GLY A 384 20.09 -2.00 -7.69
C GLY A 384 21.43 -1.47 -7.16
N ASP A 385 21.65 -0.15 -7.21
CA ASP A 385 22.94 0.47 -6.81
C ASP A 385 22.71 1.49 -5.69
N MET A 386 21.85 1.15 -4.74
CA MET A 386 21.60 2.00 -3.58
C MET A 386 22.75 1.88 -2.59
N ARG A 387 23.31 3.01 -2.18
CA ARG A 387 24.43 3.09 -1.23
C ARG A 387 24.02 3.91 -0.03
N ARG A 388 24.32 3.37 1.14
CA ARG A 388 24.05 4.05 2.40
C ARG A 388 24.85 5.37 2.47
N ILE A 389 24.17 6.41 2.89
CA ILE A 389 24.77 7.73 3.10
C ILE A 389 24.80 7.98 4.61
N GLU A 390 25.98 8.30 5.13
CA GLU A 390 26.12 8.76 6.50
C GLU A 390 25.76 10.25 6.52
N TRP A 391 24.56 10.56 6.99
CA TRP A 391 24.14 11.94 7.11
C TRP A 391 24.74 12.53 8.38
N ILE A 392 25.64 13.45 8.21
CA ILE A 392 26.25 14.17 9.34
C ILE A 392 25.25 15.23 9.77
N GLN A 393 24.70 15.07 10.96
CA GLN A 393 23.78 16.04 11.57
C GLN A 393 24.51 17.30 11.99
#